data_0e075a0a98788536f5c0f3c2245b0265
#
_entry.id   0e075a0a98788536f5c0f3c2245b0265
#
_cell.length_a   1.000
_cell.length_b   1.000
_cell.length_c   1.000
_cell.angle_alpha   90.00
_cell.angle_beta   90.00
_cell.angle_gamma   90.00
#
_symmetry.space_group_name_H-M   'P 1'
#
loop_
_entity.id
_entity.type
_entity.pdbx_description
1 polymer ?
#
loop_
_entity_poly.entity_id
_entity_poly.type
_entity_poly.pdbx_seq_one_letter_code
_entity_poly.pdbx_strand_id
1 'polypeptide(L)'
;MLFRSILMKDGLNVRPEDLRVIVQFFDKVNGKKVEKTHAPEPSSRCVTEPADWADGEEIMEITYYMPPLTEEETIAYGSLKYYGYSAKLYYKGEPMDCHASPPVLFLLEQIHRSKLLLQFSMMQLLKDAYLLEQHPLLQA
;
A
#
# COMPACT_ATOMS: atom_id res chain seq x y z
N MET A 1 1.46 12.22 -11.07
CA MET A 1 2.37 12.03 -9.93
C MET A 1 3.73 11.68 -10.47
N LEU A 2 4.73 12.43 -10.07
CA LEU A 2 6.12 12.26 -10.51
C LEU A 2 6.86 11.37 -9.50
N PHE A 3 7.37 10.22 -9.94
CA PHE A 3 8.33 9.43 -9.17
C PHE A 3 9.73 9.74 -9.63
N ARG A 4 10.52 10.35 -8.75
CA ARG A 4 11.97 10.38 -8.88
C ARG A 4 12.55 9.24 -8.06
N SER A 5 12.98 8.21 -8.72
CA SER A 5 13.77 7.18 -8.07
C SER A 5 15.25 7.51 -8.18
N ILE A 6 15.93 7.64 -7.04
CA ILE A 6 17.39 7.77 -6.96
C ILE A 6 18.04 6.37 -7.02
N LEU A 7 17.50 5.48 -7.82
CA LEU A 7 18.02 4.12 -7.97
C LEU A 7 19.31 4.01 -8.79
N MET A 8 19.72 5.10 -9.42
CA MET A 8 20.87 5.12 -10.29
C MET A 8 22.09 5.73 -9.60
N LYS A 9 22.71 4.99 -8.70
CA LYS A 9 24.13 5.14 -8.45
C LYS A 9 24.88 4.17 -9.36
N ASP A 10 25.54 4.75 -10.37
CA ASP A 10 26.65 4.17 -11.11
C ASP A 10 26.43 2.80 -11.76
N GLY A 11 25.93 2.79 -13.01
CA GLY A 11 26.13 1.68 -13.93
C GLY A 11 25.28 0.42 -13.69
N LEU A 12 24.28 0.46 -12.82
CA LEU A 12 23.30 -0.60 -12.67
C LEU A 12 22.31 -0.56 -13.84
N ASN A 13 22.36 -1.56 -14.67
CA ASN A 13 21.38 -1.79 -15.74
C ASN A 13 20.05 -2.17 -15.08
N VAL A 14 19.20 -1.18 -14.80
CA VAL A 14 17.87 -1.40 -14.22
C VAL A 14 16.99 -2.01 -15.30
N ARG A 15 16.46 -3.19 -15.02
CA ARG A 15 15.51 -3.85 -15.90
C ARG A 15 14.10 -3.41 -15.52
N PRO A 16 13.34 -2.80 -16.44
CA PRO A 16 11.99 -2.30 -16.15
C PRO A 16 11.05 -3.36 -15.56
N GLU A 17 11.19 -4.62 -15.99
CA GLU A 17 10.40 -5.74 -15.51
C GLU A 17 10.65 -6.12 -14.04
N ASP A 18 11.80 -5.71 -13.49
CA ASP A 18 12.15 -5.93 -12.08
C ASP A 18 11.64 -4.80 -11.17
N LEU A 19 11.10 -3.73 -11.75
CA LEU A 19 10.53 -2.61 -11.03
C LEU A 19 9.02 -2.79 -10.79
N ARG A 20 8.58 -2.47 -9.60
CA ARG A 20 7.18 -2.46 -9.23
C ARG A 20 6.84 -1.22 -8.44
N VAL A 21 5.83 -0.48 -8.88
CA VAL A 21 5.28 0.66 -8.16
C VAL A 21 3.92 0.27 -7.58
N ILE A 22 3.75 0.45 -6.29
CA ILE A 22 2.48 0.24 -5.60
C ILE A 22 1.99 1.58 -5.08
N VAL A 23 0.79 1.98 -5.49
CA VAL A 23 0.15 3.21 -5.03
C VAL A 23 -1.13 2.85 -4.29
N GLN A 24 -1.25 3.36 -3.07
CA GLN A 24 -2.44 3.23 -2.24
C GLN A 24 -3.04 4.61 -2.01
N PHE A 25 -4.31 4.77 -2.37
CA PHE A 25 -5.08 5.95 -2.04
C PHE A 25 -5.83 5.80 -0.72
N PHE A 26 -6.07 6.93 -0.08
CA PHE A 26 -6.73 7.02 1.21
C PHE A 26 -7.84 8.07 1.16
N ASP A 27 -8.94 7.74 1.82
CA ASP A 27 -10.09 8.61 1.98
C ASP A 27 -10.30 8.98 3.46
N LYS A 28 -10.87 10.14 3.68
CA LYS A 28 -11.32 10.58 4.99
C LYS A 28 -12.81 10.26 5.13
N VAL A 29 -13.13 9.43 6.09
CA VAL A 29 -14.49 8.97 6.38
C VAL A 29 -15.15 9.90 7.37
N ASN A 30 -16.30 10.47 7.02
CA ASN A 30 -17.07 11.41 7.85
C ASN A 30 -16.22 12.57 8.41
N GLY A 31 -15.19 13.00 7.68
CA GLY A 31 -14.28 14.07 8.10
C GLY A 31 -13.38 13.72 9.30
N LYS A 32 -13.36 12.48 9.77
CA LYS A 32 -12.66 12.07 11.00
C LYS A 32 -11.59 11.01 10.79
N LYS A 33 -11.95 9.86 10.24
CA LYS A 33 -11.09 8.68 10.14
C LYS A 33 -10.48 8.57 8.75
N VAL A 34 -9.19 8.28 8.68
CA VAL A 34 -8.51 8.02 7.41
C VAL A 34 -8.41 6.51 7.20
N GLU A 35 -8.90 6.04 6.07
CA GLU A 35 -8.92 4.62 5.68
C GLU A 35 -8.43 4.47 4.24
N LYS A 36 -8.03 3.25 3.89
CA LYS A 36 -7.76 2.90 2.48
C LYS A 36 -9.02 3.14 1.66
N THR A 37 -8.84 3.67 0.47
CA THR A 37 -9.98 3.98 -0.41
C THR A 37 -10.80 2.73 -0.75
N HIS A 38 -12.11 2.92 -0.89
CA HIS A 38 -13.03 1.95 -1.49
C HIS A 38 -13.18 2.17 -3.02
N ALA A 39 -12.50 3.18 -3.57
CA ALA A 39 -12.50 3.41 -5.01
C ALA A 39 -11.97 2.18 -5.78
N PRO A 40 -12.40 1.98 -7.02
CA PRO A 40 -11.80 1.00 -7.91
C PRO A 40 -10.29 1.17 -8.03
N GLU A 41 -9.61 0.10 -8.42
CA GLU A 41 -8.17 0.13 -8.64
C GLU A 41 -7.78 1.28 -9.57
N PRO A 42 -6.79 2.11 -9.19
CA PRO A 42 -6.39 3.24 -10.00
C PRO A 42 -5.77 2.80 -11.32
N SER A 43 -6.04 3.55 -12.37
CA SER A 43 -5.33 3.38 -13.63
C SER A 43 -3.95 4.03 -13.59
N SER A 44 -2.98 3.40 -14.23
CA SER A 44 -1.62 3.92 -14.32
C SER A 44 -1.11 3.85 -15.77
N ARG A 45 -0.33 4.84 -16.16
CA ARG A 45 0.40 4.85 -17.44
C ARG A 45 1.76 5.53 -17.28
N CYS A 46 2.77 5.04 -18.00
CA CYS A 46 4.00 5.79 -18.18
C CYS A 46 3.75 6.94 -19.16
N VAL A 47 4.24 8.12 -18.83
CA VAL A 47 4.20 9.31 -19.68
C VAL A 47 5.47 9.43 -20.50
N THR A 48 6.60 9.05 -19.91
CA THR A 48 7.90 8.99 -20.60
C THR A 48 7.99 7.76 -21.47
N GLU A 49 8.47 7.94 -22.70
CA GLU A 49 8.69 6.86 -23.65
C GLU A 49 10.11 6.97 -24.25
N PRO A 50 10.88 5.86 -24.26
CA PRO A 50 10.58 4.55 -23.69
C PRO A 50 10.64 4.55 -22.16
N ALA A 51 9.81 3.72 -21.51
CA ALA A 51 9.84 3.51 -20.06
C ALA A 51 10.98 2.56 -19.69
N ASP A 52 12.22 3.02 -19.75
CA ASP A 52 13.43 2.20 -19.61
C ASP A 52 14.31 2.56 -18.41
N TRP A 53 13.95 3.61 -17.68
CA TRP A 53 14.71 4.15 -16.55
C TRP A 53 16.17 4.50 -16.88
N ALA A 54 16.49 4.67 -18.16
CA ALA A 54 17.86 4.95 -18.62
C ALA A 54 18.41 6.26 -18.04
N ASP A 55 17.56 7.26 -17.88
CA ASP A 55 17.91 8.56 -17.30
C ASP A 55 17.74 8.60 -15.77
N GLY A 56 17.38 7.48 -15.14
CA GLY A 56 17.12 7.39 -13.70
C GLY A 56 15.83 8.06 -13.25
N GLU A 57 14.99 8.52 -14.18
CA GLU A 57 13.71 9.18 -13.90
C GLU A 57 12.65 8.74 -14.90
N GLU A 58 11.49 8.35 -14.39
CA GLU A 58 10.32 8.04 -15.20
C GLU A 58 9.10 8.78 -14.67
N ILE A 59 8.25 9.25 -15.57
CA ILE A 59 7.00 9.90 -15.21
C ILE A 59 5.86 8.91 -15.36
N MET A 60 5.23 8.58 -14.23
CA MET A 60 4.02 7.78 -14.20
C MET A 60 2.83 8.66 -13.81
N GLU A 61 1.79 8.61 -14.63
CA GLU A 61 0.50 9.20 -14.30
C GLU A 61 -0.40 8.13 -13.69
N ILE A 62 -0.88 8.39 -12.48
CA ILE A 62 -1.79 7.50 -11.77
C ILE A 62 -3.06 8.28 -11.48
N THR A 63 -4.19 7.75 -11.96
CA THR A 63 -5.48 8.41 -11.84
C THR A 63 -6.31 7.72 -10.76
N TYR A 64 -6.66 8.49 -9.74
CA TYR A 64 -7.64 8.14 -8.73
C TYR A 64 -9.01 8.64 -9.17
N TYR A 65 -10.00 7.78 -9.13
CA TYR A 65 -11.39 8.12 -9.41
C TYR A 65 -12.30 7.45 -8.38
N MET A 66 -13.06 8.27 -7.66
CA MET A 66 -14.13 7.83 -6.78
C MET A 66 -15.46 8.13 -7.47
N PRO A 67 -16.22 7.11 -7.93
CA PRO A 67 -17.56 7.34 -8.45
C PRO A 67 -18.48 7.89 -7.36
N PRO A 68 -19.51 8.64 -7.70
CA PRO A 68 -20.52 9.07 -6.76
C PRO A 68 -21.10 7.85 -6.01
N LEU A 69 -21.14 7.93 -4.68
CA LEU A 69 -21.74 6.88 -3.87
C LEU A 69 -23.26 6.89 -4.00
N THR A 70 -23.86 5.71 -4.04
CA THR A 70 -25.30 5.53 -3.88
C THR A 70 -25.71 5.86 -2.44
N GLU A 71 -27.02 6.00 -2.19
CA GLU A 71 -27.53 6.21 -0.83
C GLU A 71 -27.16 5.03 0.08
N GLU A 72 -27.26 3.79 -0.41
CA GLU A 72 -26.92 2.59 0.34
C GLU A 72 -25.43 2.54 0.69
N GLU A 73 -24.56 2.87 -0.27
CA GLU A 73 -23.12 2.95 -0.05
C GLU A 73 -22.76 4.07 0.93
N THR A 74 -23.43 5.21 0.86
CA THR A 74 -23.24 6.33 1.80
C THR A 74 -23.64 5.93 3.23
N ILE A 75 -24.71 5.15 3.38
CA ILE A 75 -25.11 4.61 4.68
C ILE A 75 -24.07 3.60 5.18
N ALA A 76 -23.57 2.73 4.31
CA ALA A 76 -22.61 1.69 4.68
C ALA A 76 -21.21 2.21 5.00
N TYR A 77 -20.69 3.13 4.17
CA TYR A 77 -19.30 3.59 4.25
C TYR A 77 -19.14 4.99 4.86
N GLY A 78 -20.23 5.77 4.95
CA GLY A 78 -20.21 7.16 5.34
C GLY A 78 -19.82 8.10 4.18
N SER A 79 -19.62 9.36 4.50
CA SER A 79 -19.15 10.36 3.56
C SER A 79 -17.66 10.19 3.31
N LEU A 80 -17.26 9.89 2.07
CA LEU A 80 -15.87 9.68 1.68
C LEU A 80 -15.33 10.91 0.97
N LYS A 81 -14.15 11.35 1.37
CA LYS A 81 -13.41 12.43 0.71
C LYS A 81 -11.95 12.05 0.55
N TYR A 82 -11.42 12.21 -0.64
CA TYR A 82 -10.00 12.01 -0.89
C TYR A 82 -9.13 12.71 0.15
N TYR A 83 -8.18 11.99 0.71
CA TYR A 83 -7.26 12.49 1.72
C TYR A 83 -5.81 12.53 1.23
N GLY A 84 -5.37 11.49 0.54
CA GLY A 84 -4.00 11.41 0.10
C GLY A 84 -3.63 10.05 -0.47
N TYR A 85 -2.34 9.83 -0.65
CA TYR A 85 -1.79 8.59 -1.18
C TYR A 85 -0.45 8.24 -0.52
N SER A 86 -0.11 6.97 -0.59
CA SER A 86 1.26 6.47 -0.44
C SER A 86 1.69 5.74 -1.71
N ALA A 87 2.96 5.85 -2.03
CA ALA A 87 3.55 5.20 -3.18
C ALA A 87 4.86 4.55 -2.78
N LYS A 88 5.08 3.31 -3.21
CA LYS A 88 6.26 2.52 -2.90
C LYS A 88 6.86 1.97 -4.18
N LEU A 89 8.16 2.10 -4.31
CA LEU A 89 8.94 1.55 -5.40
C LEU A 89 9.72 0.33 -4.90
N TYR A 90 9.61 -0.76 -5.62
CA TYR A 90 10.35 -2.00 -5.38
C TYR A 90 11.21 -2.34 -6.57
N TYR A 91 12.39 -2.87 -6.32
CA TYR A 91 13.27 -3.45 -7.32
C TYR A 91 13.64 -4.87 -6.91
N LYS A 92 13.35 -5.85 -7.76
CA LYS A 92 13.52 -7.28 -7.45
C LYS A 92 12.89 -7.70 -6.13
N GLY A 93 11.75 -7.10 -5.78
CA GLY A 93 11.04 -7.36 -4.53
C GLY A 93 11.54 -6.60 -3.31
N GLU A 94 12.68 -5.91 -3.40
CA GLU A 94 13.22 -5.10 -2.33
C GLU A 94 12.68 -3.67 -2.37
N PRO A 95 12.27 -3.08 -1.23
CA PRO A 95 11.81 -1.70 -1.17
C PRO A 95 12.96 -0.74 -1.40
N MET A 96 12.81 0.16 -2.37
CA MET A 96 13.85 1.11 -2.77
C MET A 96 13.52 2.55 -2.40
N ASP A 97 12.26 2.94 -2.59
CA ASP A 97 11.81 4.30 -2.31
C ASP A 97 10.34 4.31 -1.91
N CYS A 98 9.97 5.33 -1.18
CA CYS A 98 8.59 5.53 -0.78
C CYS A 98 8.25 7.02 -0.68
N HIS A 99 7.03 7.37 -1.03
CA HIS A 99 6.50 8.71 -0.95
C HIS A 99 5.07 8.69 -0.45
N ALA A 100 4.71 9.64 0.41
CA ALA A 100 3.34 9.83 0.84
C ALA A 100 2.97 11.30 0.91
N SER A 101 1.73 11.58 0.57
CA SER A 101 1.16 12.91 0.70
C SER A 101 -0.26 12.81 1.27
N PRO A 102 -0.52 13.30 2.48
CA PRO A 102 0.45 13.87 3.42
C PRO A 102 1.38 12.80 4.04
N PRO A 103 2.57 13.20 4.54
CA PRO A 103 3.58 12.26 5.08
C PRO A 103 3.10 11.39 6.22
N VAL A 104 2.09 11.81 6.98
CA VAL A 104 1.49 11.04 8.08
C VAL A 104 0.95 9.68 7.63
N LEU A 105 0.66 9.50 6.34
CA LEU A 105 0.17 8.23 5.79
C LEU A 105 1.18 7.09 5.94
N PHE A 106 2.47 7.36 5.97
CA PHE A 106 3.48 6.35 6.29
C PHE A 106 3.29 5.75 7.69
N LEU A 107 3.02 6.60 8.67
CA LEU A 107 2.79 6.16 10.05
C LEU A 107 1.52 5.33 10.15
N LEU A 108 0.45 5.71 9.47
CA LEU A 108 -0.80 4.95 9.43
C LEU A 108 -0.61 3.56 8.83
N GLU A 109 0.14 3.43 7.75
CA GLU A 109 0.46 2.13 7.16
C GLU A 109 1.27 1.24 8.09
N GLN A 110 2.27 1.80 8.78
CA GLN A 110 3.09 1.06 9.73
C GLN A 110 2.28 0.57 10.93
N ILE A 111 1.40 1.42 11.49
CA ILE A 111 0.52 1.06 12.60
C ILE A 111 -0.43 -0.07 12.17
N HIS A 112 -1.01 0.04 10.99
CA HIS A 112 -1.90 -1.00 10.46
C HIS A 112 -1.18 -2.34 10.29
N ARG A 113 0.02 -2.32 9.74
CA ARG A 113 0.86 -3.50 9.57
C ARG A 113 1.23 -4.15 10.90
N SER A 114 1.59 -3.34 11.89
CA SER A 114 1.92 -3.81 13.25
C SER A 114 0.70 -4.46 13.93
N LYS A 115 -0.48 -3.87 13.79
CA LYS A 115 -1.74 -4.46 14.32
C LYS A 115 -2.05 -5.81 13.67
N LEU A 116 -1.90 -5.94 12.37
CA LEU A 116 -2.11 -7.21 11.66
C LEU A 116 -1.12 -8.29 12.11
N LEU A 117 0.15 -7.93 12.30
CA LEU A 117 1.16 -8.86 12.81
C LEU A 117 0.85 -9.33 14.24
N LEU A 118 0.42 -8.42 15.12
CA LEU A 118 0.00 -8.76 16.48
C LEU A 118 -1.22 -9.67 16.48
N GLN A 119 -2.23 -9.39 15.66
CA GLN A 119 -3.42 -10.25 15.54
C GLN A 119 -3.05 -11.65 15.05
N PHE A 120 -2.17 -11.75 14.04
CA PHE A 120 -1.69 -13.02 13.53
C PHE A 120 -0.94 -13.82 14.61
N SER A 121 -0.04 -13.17 15.36
CA SER A 121 0.69 -13.81 16.46
C SER A 121 -0.24 -14.28 17.58
N MET A 122 -1.25 -13.49 17.96
CA MET A 122 -2.25 -13.91 18.93
C MET A 122 -3.08 -15.11 18.46
N MET A 123 -3.51 -15.11 17.19
CA MET A 123 -4.24 -16.26 16.61
C MET A 123 -3.39 -17.53 16.61
N GLN A 124 -2.10 -17.42 16.34
CA GLN A 124 -1.18 -18.56 16.37
C GLN A 124 -1.04 -19.13 17.79
N LEU A 125 -0.83 -18.26 18.79
CA LEU A 125 -0.75 -18.65 20.20
C LEU A 125 -2.03 -19.35 20.69
N LEU A 126 -3.20 -18.85 20.28
CA LEU A 126 -4.48 -19.48 20.62
C LEU A 126 -4.63 -20.87 19.98
N LYS A 127 -4.21 -21.03 18.73
CA LYS A 127 -4.20 -22.34 18.06
C LYS A 127 -3.28 -23.34 18.78
N ASP A 128 -2.08 -22.90 19.14
CA ASP A 128 -1.12 -23.74 19.81
C ASP A 128 -1.61 -24.15 21.21
N ALA A 129 -2.23 -23.24 21.96
CA ALA A 129 -2.88 -23.53 23.23
C ALA A 129 -4.03 -24.53 23.11
N TYR A 130 -4.90 -24.35 22.09
CA TYR A 130 -5.98 -25.30 21.81
C TYR A 130 -5.49 -26.69 21.49
N LEU A 131 -4.43 -26.83 20.68
CA LEU A 131 -3.83 -28.11 20.33
C LEU A 131 -3.22 -28.81 21.57
N LEU A 132 -2.63 -28.07 22.49
CA LEU A 132 -2.10 -28.61 23.76
C LEU A 132 -3.21 -29.15 24.67
N GLU A 133 -4.36 -28.49 24.72
CA GLU A 133 -5.54 -28.98 25.46
C GLU A 133 -6.12 -30.28 24.88
N GLN A 134 -6.09 -30.42 23.57
CA GLN A 134 -6.59 -31.63 22.90
C GLN A 134 -5.63 -32.84 22.99
N HIS A 135 -4.35 -32.59 23.24
CA HIS A 135 -3.31 -33.63 23.29
C HIS A 135 -2.46 -33.53 24.59
N PRO A 136 -3.05 -33.84 25.77
CA PRO A 136 -2.34 -33.68 27.04
C PRO A 136 -1.08 -34.58 27.17
N LEU A 137 -0.95 -35.59 26.32
CA LEU A 137 0.24 -36.48 26.30
C LEU A 137 1.50 -35.84 25.69
N LEU A 138 1.37 -34.65 25.05
CA LEU A 138 2.51 -33.90 24.51
C LEU A 138 3.15 -32.97 25.54
N GLN A 139 2.64 -32.95 26.78
CA GLN A 139 3.15 -32.11 27.87
C GLN A 139 4.21 -32.80 28.73
N ALA A 140 4.61 -33.98 28.35
CA ALA A 140 5.61 -34.71 29.09
C ALA A 140 7.04 -34.34 28.67
#